data_9eb1dc19129e99d8eb5d9d153660b3dd
#
_entry.id   9eb1dc19129e99d8eb5d9d153660b3dd
#
_cell.length_a   1.000
_cell.length_b   1.000
_cell.length_c   1.000
_cell.angle_alpha   90.00
_cell.angle_beta   90.00
_cell.angle_gamma   90.00
#
_symmetry.space_group_name_H-M   'P 1'
#
loop_
_entity.id
_entity.type
_entity.pdbx_description
1 polymer ?
#
loop_
_entity_poly.entity_id
_entity_poly.type
_entity_poly.pdbx_seq_one_letter_code
_entity_poly.pdbx_strand_id
1 'polypeptide(L)'
;MAFVSPAADYYPKQAMKVNYGSTRNIINAIYEFGQQEPPRLVYIGTVAETGDRMPPVHWGRVGDPIKPSMFDYYAVSKAAAERLVIESGLKYWVSLRQMGIIGRAMAEIEDAIMFHNCFDNVLEYCSDRDSARSMKNLCAFFHDGTLEESFWGDIFTI
;
A
#
# COMPACT_ATOMS: atom_id res chain seq x y z
N MET A 1 4.37 9.97 -2.57
CA MET A 1 5.29 9.39 -3.59
C MET A 1 5.93 8.17 -2.96
N ALA A 2 6.06 7.07 -3.69
CA ALA A 2 6.73 5.86 -3.21
C ALA A 2 7.99 5.60 -4.03
N PHE A 3 8.97 4.93 -3.44
CA PHE A 3 10.16 4.46 -4.12
C PHE A 3 9.93 3.00 -4.49
N VAL A 4 9.62 2.73 -5.75
CA VAL A 4 9.11 1.45 -6.25
C VAL A 4 10.19 0.57 -6.88
N SER A 5 9.90 -0.72 -7.07
CA SER A 5 10.72 -1.64 -7.86
C SER A 5 10.73 -1.21 -9.35
N PRO A 6 11.80 -1.50 -10.12
CA PRO A 6 13.02 -2.19 -9.67
C PRO A 6 14.02 -1.28 -8.92
N ALA A 7 13.82 0.04 -8.89
CA ALA A 7 14.76 0.97 -8.27
C ALA A 7 14.97 0.68 -6.76
N ALA A 8 13.93 0.18 -6.06
CA ALA A 8 14.02 -0.19 -4.65
C ALA A 8 15.02 -1.31 -4.40
N ASP A 9 15.16 -2.25 -5.33
CA ASP A 9 16.05 -3.40 -5.22
C ASP A 9 17.51 -3.00 -5.43
N TYR A 10 17.76 -2.01 -6.28
CA TYR A 10 19.09 -1.44 -6.46
C TYR A 10 19.50 -0.49 -5.33
N TYR A 11 18.52 0.18 -4.70
CA TYR A 11 18.78 1.21 -3.68
C TYR A 11 17.95 0.98 -2.41
N PRO A 12 18.14 -0.14 -1.69
CA PRO A 12 17.27 -0.53 -0.56
C PRO A 12 17.28 0.50 0.58
N LYS A 13 18.41 1.14 0.85
CA LYS A 13 18.49 2.22 1.86
C LYS A 13 17.63 3.43 1.46
N GLN A 14 17.56 3.74 0.18
CA GLN A 14 16.74 4.83 -0.33
C GLN A 14 15.25 4.46 -0.26
N ALA A 15 14.90 3.21 -0.57
CA ALA A 15 13.55 2.70 -0.41
C ALA A 15 13.05 2.86 1.03
N MET A 16 13.84 2.44 2.01
CA MET A 16 13.52 2.64 3.44
C MET A 16 13.42 4.12 3.81
N LYS A 17 14.35 4.93 3.35
CA LYS A 17 14.34 6.38 3.65
C LYS A 17 13.08 7.06 3.12
N VAL A 18 12.66 6.71 1.90
CA VAL A 18 11.48 7.32 1.26
C VAL A 18 10.21 6.69 1.81
N ASN A 19 10.03 5.37 1.74
CA ASN A 19 8.76 4.75 2.05
C ASN A 19 8.45 4.74 3.56
N TYR A 20 9.38 4.29 4.38
CA TYR A 20 9.23 4.29 5.84
C TYR A 20 9.44 5.69 6.44
N GLY A 21 10.52 6.37 6.05
CA GLY A 21 10.89 7.65 6.64
C GLY A 21 9.85 8.75 6.37
N SER A 22 9.27 8.83 5.17
CA SER A 22 8.20 9.79 4.88
C SER A 22 6.94 9.51 5.68
N THR A 23 6.55 8.23 5.81
CA THR A 23 5.39 7.84 6.62
C THR A 23 5.57 8.24 8.08
N ARG A 24 6.75 7.98 8.65
CA ARG A 24 7.09 8.42 10.01
C ARG A 24 6.99 9.93 10.17
N ASN A 25 7.49 10.70 9.20
CA ASN A 25 7.43 12.16 9.25
C ASN A 25 5.99 12.68 9.20
N ILE A 26 5.13 12.04 8.40
CA ILE A 26 3.69 12.38 8.34
C ILE A 26 3.03 12.10 9.69
N ILE A 27 3.24 10.93 10.29
CA ILE A 27 2.69 10.57 11.59
C ILE A 27 3.15 11.57 12.67
N ASN A 28 4.45 11.90 12.69
CA ASN A 28 4.98 12.89 13.62
C ASN A 28 4.34 14.27 13.42
N ALA A 29 4.14 14.70 12.18
CA ALA A 29 3.47 15.96 11.88
C ALA A 29 2.00 15.94 12.33
N ILE A 30 1.29 14.85 12.19
CA ILE A 30 -0.08 14.71 12.70
C ILE A 30 -0.10 14.87 14.22
N TYR A 31 0.84 14.28 14.94
CA TYR A 31 0.94 14.45 16.39
C TYR A 31 1.29 15.88 16.81
N GLU A 32 2.15 16.52 16.06
CA GLU A 32 2.60 17.89 16.38
C GLU A 32 1.52 18.94 16.09
N PHE A 33 0.82 18.82 14.97
CA PHE A 33 -0.08 19.86 14.46
C PHE A 33 -1.56 19.48 14.46
N GLY A 34 -1.91 18.21 14.62
CA GLY A 34 -3.28 17.69 14.52
C GLY A 34 -4.06 17.64 15.83
N GLN A 35 -3.66 18.40 16.86
CA GLN A 35 -4.20 18.28 18.22
C GLN A 35 -5.68 18.66 18.35
N GLN A 36 -6.18 19.62 17.59
CA GLN A 36 -7.56 20.09 17.68
C GLN A 36 -8.53 19.32 16.79
N GLU A 37 -8.12 19.07 15.55
CA GLU A 37 -8.84 18.21 14.60
C GLU A 37 -7.84 17.26 13.97
N PRO A 38 -7.69 16.05 14.49
CA PRO A 38 -6.70 15.11 13.97
C PRO A 38 -7.03 14.76 12.51
N PRO A 39 -6.09 15.03 11.58
CA PRO A 39 -6.28 14.69 10.18
C PRO A 39 -6.41 13.18 10.03
N ARG A 40 -7.16 12.76 9.04
CA ARG A 40 -7.34 11.36 8.72
C ARG A 40 -6.22 10.88 7.80
N LEU A 41 -5.59 9.78 8.19
CA LEU A 41 -4.46 9.21 7.46
C LEU A 41 -4.94 8.09 6.55
N VAL A 42 -4.83 8.29 5.25
CA VAL A 42 -4.98 7.22 4.25
C VAL A 42 -3.59 6.79 3.80
N TYR A 43 -3.19 5.63 4.26
CA TYR A 43 -1.94 5.01 3.82
C TYR A 43 -2.18 4.20 2.55
N ILE A 44 -1.40 4.44 1.52
CA ILE A 44 -1.43 3.66 0.30
C ILE A 44 -0.45 2.49 0.46
N GLY A 45 -1.00 1.33 0.82
CA GLY A 45 -0.29 0.07 0.94
C GLY A 45 -0.11 -0.65 -0.40
N THR A 46 0.32 -1.88 -0.33
CA THR A 46 0.48 -2.76 -1.50
C THR A 46 0.23 -4.22 -1.13
N VAL A 47 -0.34 -5.00 -2.02
CA VAL A 47 -0.49 -6.46 -1.84
C VAL A 47 0.86 -7.17 -1.72
N ALA A 48 1.95 -6.57 -2.20
CA ALA A 48 3.30 -7.09 -2.03
C ALA A 48 3.70 -7.26 -0.55
N GLU A 49 3.06 -6.53 0.38
CA GLU A 49 3.29 -6.65 1.82
C GLU A 49 2.91 -8.03 2.38
N THR A 50 2.02 -8.76 1.67
CA THR A 50 1.61 -10.13 2.01
C THR A 50 2.01 -11.13 0.91
N GLY A 51 2.92 -10.73 0.03
CA GLY A 51 3.19 -11.40 -1.24
C GLY A 51 4.03 -12.68 -1.15
N ASP A 52 4.75 -12.94 -0.03
CA ASP A 52 5.55 -14.16 0.09
C ASP A 52 4.67 -15.38 0.39
N ARG A 53 4.10 -15.93 -0.66
CA ARG A 53 3.18 -17.08 -0.62
C ARG A 53 3.85 -18.29 -1.21
N MET A 54 4.07 -19.29 -0.35
CA MET A 54 4.63 -20.57 -0.76
C MET A 54 3.55 -21.50 -1.31
N PRO A 55 3.90 -22.46 -2.20
CA PRO A 55 2.99 -23.53 -2.59
C PRO A 55 2.45 -24.31 -1.39
N PRO A 56 1.22 -24.84 -1.46
CA PRO A 56 0.26 -24.71 -2.56
C PRO A 56 -0.29 -23.29 -2.70
N VAL A 57 -0.76 -22.93 -3.90
CA VAL A 57 -1.24 -21.59 -4.25
C VAL A 57 -2.18 -21.03 -3.20
N HIS A 58 -1.79 -19.93 -2.59
CA HIS A 58 -2.63 -19.17 -1.69
C HIS A 58 -3.22 -17.97 -2.41
N TRP A 59 -4.53 -17.89 -2.43
CA TRP A 59 -5.23 -16.66 -2.77
C TRP A 59 -4.99 -15.63 -1.67
N GLY A 60 -4.70 -14.37 -2.03
CA GLY A 60 -4.63 -13.29 -1.08
C GLY A 60 -5.97 -13.05 -0.40
N ARG A 61 -5.94 -12.88 0.91
CA ARG A 61 -7.12 -12.63 1.72
C ARG A 61 -6.92 -11.37 2.54
N VAL A 62 -8.00 -10.64 2.76
CA VAL A 62 -8.01 -9.60 3.78
C VAL A 62 -7.70 -10.26 5.12
N GLY A 63 -6.77 -9.66 5.88
CA GLY A 63 -6.32 -10.23 7.15
C GLY A 63 -5.13 -11.19 7.05
N ASP A 64 -4.62 -11.49 5.86
CA ASP A 64 -3.36 -12.21 5.73
C ASP A 64 -2.24 -11.46 6.47
N PRO A 65 -1.36 -12.19 7.17
CA PRO A 65 -0.27 -11.57 7.91
C PRO A 65 0.71 -10.86 6.95
N ILE A 66 1.30 -9.77 7.43
CA ILE A 66 2.39 -9.10 6.71
C ILE A 66 3.55 -10.08 6.56
N LYS A 67 3.82 -10.45 5.32
CA LYS A 67 4.89 -11.37 4.95
C LYS A 67 5.43 -11.01 3.56
N PRO A 68 6.20 -9.92 3.45
CA PRO A 68 6.83 -9.55 2.19
C PRO A 68 7.93 -10.54 1.81
N SER A 69 8.20 -10.70 0.52
CA SER A 69 9.40 -11.38 0.09
C SER A 69 10.65 -10.63 0.61
N MET A 70 11.60 -11.34 1.18
CA MET A 70 12.84 -10.75 1.69
C MET A 70 13.72 -10.16 0.59
N PHE A 71 13.49 -10.56 -0.66
CA PHE A 71 14.23 -10.10 -1.83
C PHE A 71 13.56 -8.92 -2.53
N ASP A 72 12.33 -8.57 -2.15
CA ASP A 72 11.61 -7.40 -2.63
C ASP A 72 11.74 -6.25 -1.61
N TYR A 73 12.73 -5.39 -1.81
CA TYR A 73 12.96 -4.26 -0.91
C TYR A 73 11.86 -3.20 -0.96
N TYR A 74 11.11 -3.12 -2.04
CA TYR A 74 9.89 -2.30 -2.07
C TYR A 74 8.88 -2.84 -1.07
N ALA A 75 8.53 -4.12 -1.18
CA ALA A 75 7.58 -4.77 -0.28
C ALA A 75 8.02 -4.68 1.20
N VAL A 76 9.29 -4.94 1.49
CA VAL A 76 9.86 -4.82 2.85
C VAL A 76 9.71 -3.40 3.40
N SER A 77 10.04 -2.38 2.59
CA SER A 77 9.95 -0.99 3.03
C SER A 77 8.50 -0.52 3.23
N LYS A 78 7.58 -1.01 2.39
CA LYS A 78 6.15 -0.72 2.50
C LYS A 78 5.53 -1.43 3.70
N ALA A 79 5.86 -2.70 3.94
CA ALA A 79 5.43 -3.44 5.12
C ALA A 79 5.88 -2.77 6.42
N ALA A 80 7.13 -2.29 6.48
CA ALA A 80 7.63 -1.53 7.62
C ALA A 80 6.85 -0.22 7.83
N ALA A 81 6.50 0.47 6.75
CA ALA A 81 5.73 1.71 6.80
C ALA A 81 4.27 1.47 7.21
N GLU A 82 3.62 0.43 6.70
CA GLU A 82 2.26 0.06 7.12
C GLU A 82 2.21 -0.29 8.60
N ARG A 83 3.15 -1.09 9.07
CA ARG A 83 3.24 -1.44 10.49
C ARG A 83 3.38 -0.20 11.36
N LEU A 84 4.14 0.79 10.92
CA LEU A 84 4.26 2.06 11.62
C LEU A 84 2.92 2.80 11.72
N VAL A 85 2.08 2.74 10.68
CA VAL A 85 0.73 3.31 10.68
C VAL A 85 -0.17 2.56 11.66
N ILE A 86 -0.18 1.23 11.62
CA ILE A 86 -0.98 0.37 12.51
C ILE A 86 -0.63 0.64 13.99
N GLU A 87 0.67 0.74 14.28
CA GLU A 87 1.18 0.94 15.65
C GLU A 87 1.23 2.42 16.08
N SER A 88 0.83 3.35 15.19
CA SER A 88 0.93 4.79 15.44
C SER A 88 0.07 5.29 16.60
N GLY A 89 -1.02 4.59 16.94
CA GLY A 89 -1.99 5.09 17.92
C GLY A 89 -2.89 6.21 17.41
N LEU A 90 -2.82 6.56 16.12
CA LEU A 90 -3.74 7.53 15.53
C LEU A 90 -5.18 6.97 15.54
N LYS A 91 -6.14 7.81 15.89
CA LYS A 91 -7.56 7.40 15.90
C LYS A 91 -8.11 7.10 14.50
N TYR A 92 -7.71 7.92 13.52
CA TYR A 92 -8.26 7.87 12.18
C TYR A 92 -7.17 7.55 11.16
N TRP A 93 -6.95 6.27 10.90
CA TRP A 93 -6.10 5.80 9.83
C TRP A 93 -6.77 4.67 9.05
N VAL A 94 -6.39 4.47 7.82
CA VAL A 94 -6.77 3.33 7.00
C VAL A 94 -5.61 2.99 6.08
N SER A 95 -5.37 1.70 5.88
CA SER A 95 -4.44 1.22 4.85
C SER A 95 -5.20 0.64 3.67
N LEU A 96 -4.89 1.14 2.49
CA LEU A 96 -5.43 0.64 1.23
C LEU A 96 -4.33 -0.07 0.46
N ARG A 97 -4.26 -1.40 0.55
CA ARG A 97 -3.31 -2.23 -0.18
C ARG A 97 -3.75 -2.32 -1.63
N GLN A 98 -3.03 -1.64 -2.49
CA GLN A 98 -3.30 -1.66 -3.93
C GLN A 98 -2.69 -2.90 -4.57
N MET A 99 -3.46 -3.50 -5.47
CA MET A 99 -3.00 -4.52 -6.41
C MET A 99 -2.13 -3.90 -7.52
N GLY A 100 -1.68 -4.70 -8.46
CA GLY A 100 -1.06 -4.20 -9.68
C GLY A 100 -2.02 -3.26 -10.42
N ILE A 101 -1.58 -2.04 -10.74
CA ILE A 101 -2.40 -1.06 -11.45
C ILE A 101 -2.02 -1.08 -12.91
N ILE A 102 -3.00 -1.32 -13.80
CA ILE A 102 -2.82 -1.30 -15.26
C ILE A 102 -3.49 -0.06 -15.83
N GLY A 103 -2.73 0.72 -16.59
CA GLY A 103 -3.20 1.90 -17.29
C GLY A 103 -2.61 2.01 -18.71
N ARG A 104 -3.17 2.90 -19.53
CA ARG A 104 -2.71 3.10 -20.92
C ARG A 104 -1.29 3.65 -21.03
N ALA A 105 -0.78 4.26 -19.97
CA ALA A 105 0.53 4.90 -19.93
C ALA A 105 1.54 4.09 -19.09
N MET A 106 1.41 2.77 -19.04
CA MET A 106 2.41 1.93 -18.38
C MET A 106 3.71 1.92 -19.19
N ALA A 107 4.62 2.82 -18.82
CA ALA A 107 5.98 2.83 -19.37
C ALA A 107 6.86 1.66 -18.82
N GLU A 108 6.40 1.00 -17.77
CA GLU A 108 7.16 0.00 -17.00
C GLU A 108 7.00 -1.43 -17.55
N ILE A 109 6.16 -1.64 -18.59
CA ILE A 109 5.99 -2.96 -19.23
C ILE A 109 7.17 -3.30 -20.18
N GLU A 110 8.12 -2.41 -20.36
CA GLU A 110 9.33 -2.74 -21.14
C GLU A 110 10.12 -3.91 -20.52
N ASP A 111 9.99 -4.09 -19.21
CA ASP A 111 10.55 -5.25 -18.52
C ASP A 111 9.44 -6.29 -18.34
N ALA A 112 9.40 -7.23 -19.25
CA ALA A 112 8.41 -8.29 -19.29
C ALA A 112 8.54 -9.29 -18.12
N ILE A 113 8.66 -8.78 -16.88
CA ILE A 113 8.66 -9.61 -15.65
C ILE A 113 7.50 -10.61 -15.66
N MET A 114 6.37 -10.24 -16.24
CA MET A 114 5.23 -11.13 -16.39
C MET A 114 5.53 -12.35 -17.29
N PHE A 115 6.46 -12.25 -18.22
CA PHE A 115 6.85 -13.36 -19.08
C PHE A 115 7.86 -14.32 -18.44
N HIS A 116 8.41 -13.97 -17.29
CA HIS A 116 9.29 -14.85 -16.51
C HIS A 116 8.52 -15.73 -15.51
N ASN A 117 7.22 -15.53 -15.39
CA ASN A 117 6.35 -16.34 -14.53
C ASN A 117 5.86 -17.60 -15.27
N CYS A 118 5.52 -18.63 -14.51
CA CYS A 118 4.87 -19.82 -15.08
C CYS A 118 3.53 -19.45 -15.73
N PHE A 119 3.14 -20.15 -16.80
CA PHE A 119 1.90 -19.86 -17.55
C PHE A 119 0.61 -20.04 -16.72
N ASP A 120 0.68 -20.77 -15.63
CA ASP A 120 -0.41 -20.98 -14.68
C ASP A 120 -0.40 -20.00 -13.50
N ASN A 121 0.48 -19.02 -13.53
CA ASN A 121 0.52 -17.98 -12.51
C ASN A 121 -0.69 -17.05 -12.65
N VAL A 122 -1.35 -16.78 -11.54
CA VAL A 122 -2.51 -15.88 -11.47
C VAL A 122 -2.07 -14.56 -10.85
N LEU A 123 -2.37 -13.46 -11.53
CA LEU A 123 -2.06 -12.12 -11.09
C LEU A 123 -3.36 -11.32 -10.98
N GLU A 124 -3.48 -10.54 -9.93
CA GLU A 124 -4.61 -9.65 -9.72
C GLU A 124 -4.21 -8.22 -10.07
N TYR A 125 -5.04 -7.58 -10.89
CA TYR A 125 -4.85 -6.20 -11.32
C TYR A 125 -6.13 -5.39 -11.18
N CYS A 126 -5.96 -4.09 -10.94
CA CYS A 126 -7.07 -3.15 -11.13
C CYS A 126 -6.70 -2.12 -12.21
N SER A 127 -7.72 -1.47 -12.79
CA SER A 127 -7.44 -0.39 -13.74
C SER A 127 -7.02 0.89 -12.99
N ASP A 128 -6.22 1.73 -13.64
CA ASP A 128 -5.87 3.07 -13.16
C ASP A 128 -7.12 3.91 -12.85
N ARG A 129 -8.18 3.75 -13.65
CA ARG A 129 -9.46 4.43 -13.46
C ARG A 129 -10.20 3.94 -12.21
N ASP A 130 -10.20 2.64 -11.95
CA ASP A 130 -10.90 2.09 -10.78
C ASP A 130 -10.15 2.40 -9.50
N SER A 131 -8.82 2.34 -9.51
CA SER A 131 -8.00 2.82 -8.41
C SER A 131 -8.27 4.30 -8.12
N ALA A 132 -8.23 5.17 -9.14
CA ALA A 132 -8.53 6.59 -8.97
C ALA A 132 -9.97 6.84 -8.50
N ARG A 133 -10.95 6.06 -9.00
CA ARG A 133 -12.35 6.16 -8.57
C ARG A 133 -12.51 5.78 -7.11
N SER A 134 -11.86 4.72 -6.65
CA SER A 134 -11.88 4.32 -5.26
C SER A 134 -11.35 5.42 -4.34
N MET A 135 -10.23 6.04 -4.69
CA MET A 135 -9.67 7.17 -3.95
C MET A 135 -10.61 8.39 -3.94
N LYS A 136 -11.19 8.74 -5.10
CA LYS A 136 -12.15 9.83 -5.20
C LYS A 136 -13.38 9.57 -4.33
N ASN A 137 -13.93 8.36 -4.37
CA ASN A 137 -15.11 8.00 -3.59
C ASN A 137 -14.83 8.05 -2.10
N LEU A 138 -13.66 7.57 -1.66
CA LEU A 138 -13.23 7.67 -0.27
C LEU A 138 -13.21 9.13 0.20
N CYS A 139 -12.61 10.02 -0.60
CA CYS A 139 -12.58 11.45 -0.28
C CYS A 139 -13.99 12.07 -0.24
N ALA A 140 -14.88 11.68 -1.15
CA ALA A 140 -16.26 12.17 -1.19
C ALA A 140 -17.04 11.69 0.04
N PHE A 141 -17.03 10.39 0.34
CA PHE A 141 -17.70 9.81 1.51
C PHE A 141 -17.18 10.41 2.83
N PHE A 142 -15.90 10.72 2.86
CA PHE A 142 -15.31 11.43 3.97
C PHE A 142 -15.89 12.85 4.12
N HIS A 143 -15.94 13.61 3.02
CA HIS A 143 -16.44 14.99 3.01
C HIS A 143 -17.93 15.03 3.36
N ASP A 144 -18.72 14.10 2.86
CA ASP A 144 -20.17 14.02 3.08
C ASP A 144 -20.54 13.42 4.45
N GLY A 145 -19.57 13.00 5.25
CA GLY A 145 -19.79 12.42 6.57
C GLY A 145 -20.47 11.04 6.56
N THR A 146 -20.41 10.34 5.43
CA THR A 146 -21.03 9.01 5.25
C THR A 146 -20.14 7.85 5.69
N LEU A 147 -18.86 8.11 5.99
CA LEU A 147 -17.96 7.08 6.53
C LEU A 147 -18.25 6.82 8.00
N GLU A 148 -18.58 5.59 8.29
CA GLU A 148 -18.75 5.13 9.67
C GLU A 148 -17.42 5.12 10.43
N GLU A 149 -17.48 5.27 11.75
CA GLU A 149 -16.29 5.18 12.61
C GLU A 149 -15.58 3.83 12.47
N SER A 150 -16.31 2.75 12.21
CA SER A 150 -15.82 1.39 11.98
C SER A 150 -14.91 1.24 10.76
N PHE A 151 -14.93 2.20 9.82
CA PHE A 151 -14.04 2.22 8.68
C PHE A 151 -12.58 2.50 9.06
N TRP A 152 -12.37 3.25 10.15
CA TRP A 152 -11.03 3.65 10.57
C TRP A 152 -10.36 2.58 11.43
N GLY A 153 -9.05 2.47 11.32
CA GLY A 153 -8.26 1.46 12.02
C GLY A 153 -8.20 0.12 11.31
N ASP A 154 -8.53 0.08 10.02
CA ASP A 154 -8.61 -1.17 9.26
C ASP A 154 -7.76 -1.14 7.97
N ILE A 155 -7.64 -2.30 7.34
CA ILE A 155 -6.85 -2.55 6.14
C ILE A 155 -7.75 -3.13 5.06
N PHE A 156 -7.74 -2.52 3.89
CA PHE A 156 -8.49 -2.97 2.73
C PHE A 156 -7.57 -3.27 1.55
N THR A 157 -7.95 -4.22 0.73
CA THR A 157 -7.33 -4.48 -0.57
C THR A 157 -8.21 -3.90 -1.68
N ILE A 158 -7.60 -3.15 -2.61
CA ILE A 158 -8.30 -2.48 -3.72
C ILE A 158 -7.53 -2.66 -5.03
#